data_66c4320226bbf5c38c3601201956002c
#
_entry.id   66c4320226bbf5c38c3601201956002c
#
_cell.length_a   1.000
_cell.length_b   1.000
_cell.length_c   1.000
_cell.angle_alpha   90.00
_cell.angle_beta   90.00
_cell.angle_gamma   90.00
#
_symmetry.space_group_name_H-M   'P 1'
#
loop_
_entity.id
_entity.type
_entity.pdbx_description
1 polymer ?
#
loop_
_entity_poly.entity_id
_entity_poly.type
_entity_poly.pdbx_seq_one_letter_code
_entity_poly.pdbx_strand_id
1 'polypeptide(L)'
;KDLDLFANLRPAVVLDALAESSSLKTDLVKGLDILIVRELTSGVYFGQPRGISKISETESKAIDTQVYTTSEIERVSRVAFDLAKLRSNKVSSAEKSNVMETGLFWRNIVTDLHKNEYSSVDLEHILADNCAMQLVRYPKQFDVILTDNLFGDLLSDTAAMLTGSLGMLPSASLGPVKENGTRAAMYEPVHGSAPDIAGQSKANPLAMIMSFAMMLKYSFDMQ
;
A
#
# COMPACT_ATOMS: atom_id res chain seq x y z
N LYS A 1 4.22 -14.27 -7.12
CA LYS A 1 4.10 -15.50 -6.32
C LYS A 1 5.43 -16.23 -6.15
N ASP A 2 6.23 -16.38 -7.22
CA ASP A 2 7.47 -17.15 -7.18
C ASP A 2 8.53 -16.64 -6.21
N LEU A 3 8.53 -15.33 -5.92
CA LEU A 3 9.43 -14.68 -4.95
C LEU A 3 8.78 -14.44 -3.59
N ASP A 4 7.51 -14.80 -3.40
CA ASP A 4 6.69 -14.55 -2.19
C ASP A 4 6.75 -13.09 -1.69
N LEU A 5 6.68 -12.14 -2.61
CA LEU A 5 6.68 -10.70 -2.28
C LEU A 5 5.30 -10.30 -1.78
N PHE A 6 5.09 -10.28 -0.48
CA PHE A 6 3.78 -10.11 0.14
C PHE A 6 3.49 -8.69 0.64
N ALA A 7 4.51 -7.91 0.95
CA ALA A 7 4.35 -6.54 1.45
C ALA A 7 4.82 -5.53 0.40
N ASN A 8 3.89 -4.75 -0.14
CA ASN A 8 4.22 -3.67 -1.06
C ASN A 8 4.21 -2.34 -0.31
N LEU A 9 5.34 -1.65 -0.35
CA LEU A 9 5.56 -0.35 0.27
C LEU A 9 5.43 0.74 -0.78
N ARG A 10 4.50 1.67 -0.57
CA ARG A 10 4.23 2.81 -1.46
C ARG A 10 4.29 4.11 -0.66
N PRO A 11 5.45 4.78 -0.60
CA PRO A 11 5.56 6.08 0.06
C PRO A 11 4.92 7.17 -0.80
N ALA A 12 4.13 8.05 -0.17
CA ALA A 12 3.64 9.29 -0.75
C ALA A 12 4.27 10.46 0.00
N VAL A 13 5.39 10.93 -0.53
CA VAL A 13 6.18 12.02 0.05
C VAL A 13 6.07 13.25 -0.84
N VAL A 14 5.70 14.38 -0.26
CA VAL A 14 5.67 15.67 -0.96
C VAL A 14 6.93 16.45 -0.65
N LEU A 15 7.78 16.58 -1.66
CA LEU A 15 8.97 17.43 -1.56
C LEU A 15 8.56 18.89 -1.51
N ASP A 16 9.11 19.67 -0.60
CA ASP A 16 8.74 21.09 -0.39
C ASP A 16 8.81 21.92 -1.68
N ALA A 17 9.82 21.66 -2.53
CA ALA A 17 9.97 22.34 -3.81
C ALA A 17 8.86 22.02 -4.84
N LEU A 18 8.10 20.95 -4.63
CA LEU A 18 7.05 20.47 -5.53
C LEU A 18 5.65 20.56 -4.90
N ALA A 19 5.52 21.10 -3.70
CA ALA A 19 4.25 21.18 -2.99
C ALA A 19 3.16 21.94 -3.77
N GLU A 20 3.55 22.94 -4.59
CA GLU A 20 2.64 23.69 -5.46
C GLU A 20 2.17 22.91 -6.69
N SER A 21 2.82 21.79 -7.01
CA SER A 21 2.40 20.91 -8.13
C SER A 21 1.25 19.97 -7.75
N SER A 22 0.91 19.89 -6.46
CA SER A 22 -0.23 19.11 -5.98
C SER A 22 -1.55 19.72 -6.45
N SER A 23 -2.56 18.85 -6.66
CA SER A 23 -3.95 19.28 -6.90
C SER A 23 -4.63 19.85 -5.65
N LEU A 24 -4.06 19.65 -4.47
CA LEU A 24 -4.55 20.18 -3.21
C LEU A 24 -3.85 21.49 -2.83
N LYS A 25 -4.45 22.20 -1.87
CA LYS A 25 -3.81 23.41 -1.30
C LYS A 25 -2.46 23.03 -0.66
N THR A 26 -1.46 23.85 -0.91
CA THR A 26 -0.08 23.66 -0.43
C THR A 26 0.01 23.37 1.07
N ASP A 27 -0.77 24.06 1.90
CA ASP A 27 -0.80 23.87 3.36
C ASP A 27 -1.23 22.45 3.79
N LEU A 28 -2.04 21.78 2.96
CA LEU A 28 -2.48 20.40 3.22
C LEU A 28 -1.39 19.37 2.93
N VAL A 29 -0.52 19.65 1.96
CA VAL A 29 0.43 18.65 1.42
C VAL A 29 1.89 18.95 1.75
N LYS A 30 2.26 20.19 2.06
CA LYS A 30 3.64 20.55 2.40
C LYS A 30 4.15 19.74 3.59
N GLY A 31 5.29 19.05 3.42
CA GLY A 31 5.89 18.18 4.43
C GLY A 31 5.14 16.86 4.66
N LEU A 32 4.27 16.45 3.71
CA LEU A 32 3.56 15.18 3.78
C LEU A 32 4.53 14.02 3.58
N ASP A 33 4.44 13.01 4.46
CA ASP A 33 5.17 11.75 4.37
C ASP A 33 4.27 10.62 4.89
N ILE A 34 3.58 9.94 3.97
CA ILE A 34 2.72 8.79 4.26
C ILE A 34 3.36 7.55 3.66
N LEU A 35 3.37 6.44 4.40
CA LEU A 35 3.75 5.14 3.89
C LEU A 35 2.54 4.21 3.82
N ILE A 36 2.17 3.75 2.63
CA ILE A 36 1.13 2.74 2.46
C ILE A 36 1.80 1.37 2.39
N VAL A 37 1.36 0.46 3.27
CA VAL A 37 1.76 -0.95 3.32
C VAL A 37 0.58 -1.78 2.84
N ARG A 38 0.68 -2.27 1.60
CA ARG A 38 -0.33 -3.05 0.88
C ARG A 38 0.01 -4.53 0.95
N GLU A 39 -0.92 -5.38 1.37
CA GLU A 39 -0.81 -6.82 1.13
C GLU A 39 -0.89 -7.08 -0.38
N LEU A 40 0.01 -7.92 -0.93
CA LEU A 40 0.20 -7.99 -2.38
C LEU A 40 -0.17 -9.36 -3.00
N THR A 41 -0.32 -10.41 -2.22
CA THR A 41 -0.36 -11.80 -2.73
C THR A 41 -1.71 -12.48 -2.65
N SER A 42 -2.69 -11.87 -2.00
CA SER A 42 -4.01 -12.45 -1.73
C SER A 42 -5.16 -11.50 -2.08
N GLY A 43 -6.32 -11.70 -1.49
CA GLY A 43 -7.49 -10.87 -1.73
C GLY A 43 -8.19 -11.16 -3.04
N VAL A 44 -8.96 -10.19 -3.53
CA VAL A 44 -9.80 -10.33 -4.74
C VAL A 44 -8.99 -10.54 -6.02
N TYR A 45 -7.72 -10.11 -6.05
CA TYR A 45 -6.84 -10.31 -7.22
C TYR A 45 -6.52 -11.78 -7.49
N PHE A 46 -6.56 -12.63 -6.45
CA PHE A 46 -6.12 -14.04 -6.54
C PHE A 46 -7.13 -15.05 -6.02
N GLY A 47 -8.21 -14.59 -5.37
CA GLY A 47 -9.22 -15.46 -4.79
C GLY A 47 -9.97 -16.31 -5.81
N GLN A 48 -10.41 -17.48 -5.38
CA GLN A 48 -11.19 -18.43 -6.17
C GLN A 48 -12.48 -18.80 -5.40
N PRO A 49 -13.60 -19.10 -6.09
CA PRO A 49 -13.79 -19.09 -7.56
C PRO A 49 -13.84 -17.68 -8.14
N ARG A 50 -13.41 -17.54 -9.40
CA ARG A 50 -13.55 -16.29 -10.16
C ARG A 50 -13.86 -16.59 -11.62
N GLY A 51 -14.56 -15.69 -12.29
CA GLY A 51 -14.85 -15.78 -13.71
C GLY A 51 -16.30 -15.49 -14.05
N ILE A 52 -16.59 -15.61 -15.32
CA ILE A 52 -17.93 -15.39 -15.89
C ILE A 52 -18.47 -16.75 -16.35
N SER A 53 -19.69 -17.08 -15.95
CA SER A 53 -20.41 -18.29 -16.37
C SER A 53 -21.80 -17.94 -16.89
N LYS A 54 -22.28 -18.71 -17.89
CA LYS A 54 -23.65 -18.62 -18.37
C LYS A 54 -24.61 -19.30 -17.38
N ILE A 55 -25.72 -18.64 -17.07
CA ILE A 55 -26.83 -19.19 -16.28
C ILE A 55 -27.91 -19.69 -17.26
N SER A 56 -28.15 -18.96 -18.36
CA SER A 56 -29.09 -19.28 -19.43
C SER A 56 -28.58 -18.74 -20.78
N GLU A 57 -29.40 -18.84 -21.84
CA GLU A 57 -29.07 -18.24 -23.15
C GLU A 57 -28.91 -16.71 -23.09
N THR A 58 -29.64 -16.05 -22.18
CA THR A 58 -29.71 -14.58 -22.08
C THR A 58 -29.07 -14.02 -20.82
N GLU A 59 -28.64 -14.89 -19.89
CA GLU A 59 -28.13 -14.46 -18.59
C GLU A 59 -26.74 -15.04 -18.27
N SER A 60 -25.85 -14.20 -17.78
CA SER A 60 -24.53 -14.57 -17.32
C SER A 60 -24.30 -14.07 -15.91
N LYS A 61 -23.45 -14.77 -15.15
CA LYS A 61 -23.04 -14.43 -13.80
C LYS A 61 -21.53 -14.26 -13.76
N ALA A 62 -21.06 -13.18 -13.11
CA ALA A 62 -19.66 -12.97 -12.82
C ALA A 62 -19.41 -13.13 -11.32
N ILE A 63 -18.27 -13.71 -10.94
CA ILE A 63 -17.82 -13.88 -9.56
C ILE A 63 -16.37 -13.46 -9.47
N ASP A 64 -16.06 -12.65 -8.44
CA ASP A 64 -14.73 -12.45 -7.90
C ASP A 64 -14.79 -12.72 -6.39
N THR A 65 -13.82 -13.48 -5.89
CA THR A 65 -13.77 -13.91 -4.49
C THR A 65 -12.62 -13.24 -3.77
N GLN A 66 -12.89 -12.62 -2.63
CA GLN A 66 -11.83 -12.10 -1.74
C GLN A 66 -11.57 -13.12 -0.63
N VAL A 67 -10.30 -13.52 -0.50
CA VAL A 67 -9.84 -14.50 0.51
C VAL A 67 -8.61 -13.98 1.21
N TYR A 68 -8.59 -14.09 2.53
CA TYR A 68 -7.43 -13.85 3.38
C TYR A 68 -7.34 -14.90 4.47
N THR A 69 -6.13 -15.31 4.80
CA THR A 69 -5.80 -16.15 5.95
C THR A 69 -5.19 -15.33 7.08
N THR A 70 -5.21 -15.85 8.29
CA THR A 70 -4.58 -15.23 9.46
C THR A 70 -3.11 -14.90 9.20
N SER A 71 -2.35 -15.86 8.67
CA SER A 71 -0.90 -15.69 8.42
C SER A 71 -0.59 -14.61 7.38
N GLU A 72 -1.43 -14.45 6.37
CA GLU A 72 -1.27 -13.40 5.35
C GLU A 72 -1.47 -12.00 5.94
N ILE A 73 -2.49 -11.84 6.79
CA ILE A 73 -2.77 -10.57 7.47
C ILE A 73 -1.68 -10.26 8.50
N GLU A 74 -1.31 -11.24 9.33
CA GLU A 74 -0.28 -11.04 10.37
C GLU A 74 1.06 -10.63 9.79
N ARG A 75 1.55 -11.32 8.73
CA ARG A 75 2.87 -11.03 8.15
C ARG A 75 2.99 -9.62 7.60
N VAL A 76 1.95 -9.12 6.90
CA VAL A 76 1.97 -7.74 6.38
C VAL A 76 1.78 -6.71 7.50
N SER A 77 0.99 -7.05 8.52
CA SER A 77 0.78 -6.19 9.69
C SER A 77 2.06 -6.00 10.50
N ARG A 78 2.86 -7.07 10.70
CA ARG A 78 4.18 -6.95 11.35
C ARG A 78 5.08 -5.99 10.59
N VAL A 79 5.12 -6.06 9.26
CA VAL A 79 5.89 -5.10 8.45
C VAL A 79 5.42 -3.66 8.69
N ALA A 80 4.11 -3.42 8.72
CA ALA A 80 3.57 -2.09 8.95
C ALA A 80 3.89 -1.56 10.35
N PHE A 81 3.72 -2.37 11.39
CA PHE A 81 4.04 -1.98 12.76
C PHE A 81 5.53 -1.74 12.98
N ASP A 82 6.41 -2.59 12.43
CA ASP A 82 7.86 -2.41 12.53
C ASP A 82 8.32 -1.13 11.83
N LEU A 83 7.76 -0.82 10.66
CA LEU A 83 8.04 0.43 9.98
C LEU A 83 7.49 1.65 10.73
N ALA A 84 6.31 1.56 11.35
CA ALA A 84 5.75 2.64 12.16
C ALA A 84 6.65 2.99 13.35
N LYS A 85 7.27 2.01 14.02
CA LYS A 85 8.24 2.24 15.10
C LYS A 85 9.45 3.07 14.68
N LEU A 86 9.82 3.03 13.40
CA LEU A 86 10.92 3.81 12.82
C LEU A 86 10.47 5.19 12.30
N ARG A 87 9.16 5.49 12.41
CA ARG A 87 8.51 6.71 11.96
C ARG A 87 7.79 7.40 13.14
N SER A 88 6.57 7.87 12.93
CA SER A 88 5.79 8.57 13.97
C SER A 88 5.02 7.64 14.92
N ASN A 89 5.30 6.33 14.87
CA ASN A 89 4.75 5.29 15.74
C ASN A 89 3.21 5.15 15.64
N LYS A 90 2.62 5.43 14.46
CA LYS A 90 1.18 5.35 14.22
C LYS A 90 0.87 4.47 13.00
N VAL A 91 -0.13 3.57 13.15
CA VAL A 91 -0.70 2.76 12.06
C VAL A 91 -2.19 3.02 11.95
N SER A 92 -2.64 3.40 10.75
CA SER A 92 -4.06 3.44 10.39
C SER A 92 -4.39 2.20 9.54
N SER A 93 -5.09 1.21 10.12
CA SER A 93 -5.50 0.00 9.42
C SER A 93 -6.79 0.26 8.65
N ALA A 94 -6.68 0.31 7.31
CA ALA A 94 -7.81 0.59 6.41
C ALA A 94 -8.45 -0.72 5.93
N GLU A 95 -9.75 -0.88 6.19
CA GLU A 95 -10.53 -2.08 5.88
C GLU A 95 -12.01 -1.76 5.64
N LYS A 96 -12.85 -2.74 5.34
CA LYS A 96 -14.29 -2.55 5.10
C LYS A 96 -15.15 -3.48 5.97
N SER A 97 -14.89 -3.47 7.28
CA SER A 97 -15.53 -4.36 8.28
C SER A 97 -17.05 -4.20 8.41
N ASN A 98 -17.58 -3.06 8.01
CA ASN A 98 -19.02 -2.81 8.09
C ASN A 98 -19.83 -3.48 6.97
N VAL A 99 -19.17 -4.08 5.96
CA VAL A 99 -19.83 -4.72 4.80
C VAL A 99 -19.21 -6.08 4.48
N MET A 100 -17.90 -6.24 4.67
CA MET A 100 -17.15 -7.41 4.21
C MET A 100 -16.67 -8.27 5.40
N GLU A 101 -17.00 -9.57 5.36
CA GLU A 101 -16.51 -10.54 6.36
C GLU A 101 -14.96 -10.58 6.40
N THR A 102 -14.31 -10.49 5.23
CA THR A 102 -12.84 -10.40 5.15
C THR A 102 -12.31 -9.11 5.76
N GLY A 103 -13.05 -8.02 5.69
CA GLY A 103 -12.71 -6.76 6.36
C GLY A 103 -12.84 -6.86 7.88
N LEU A 104 -13.90 -7.49 8.38
CA LEU A 104 -14.06 -7.76 9.80
C LEU A 104 -12.97 -8.72 10.33
N PHE A 105 -12.67 -9.76 9.57
CA PHE A 105 -11.59 -10.69 9.88
C PHE A 105 -10.23 -9.99 9.94
N TRP A 106 -9.92 -9.14 8.94
CA TRP A 106 -8.72 -8.30 8.92
C TRP A 106 -8.59 -7.46 10.19
N ARG A 107 -9.65 -6.72 10.53
CA ARG A 107 -9.69 -5.87 11.72
C ARG A 107 -9.40 -6.65 13.01
N ASN A 108 -10.00 -7.81 13.17
CA ASN A 108 -9.82 -8.65 14.35
C ASN A 108 -8.37 -9.15 14.47
N ILE A 109 -7.80 -9.69 13.38
CA ILE A 109 -6.41 -10.18 13.37
C ILE A 109 -5.41 -9.05 13.65
N VAL A 110 -5.57 -7.89 13.01
CA VAL A 110 -4.69 -6.73 13.26
C VAL A 110 -4.81 -6.26 14.71
N THR A 111 -6.03 -6.24 15.27
CA THR A 111 -6.26 -5.86 16.68
C THR A 111 -5.58 -6.82 17.64
N ASP A 112 -5.70 -8.13 17.41
CA ASP A 112 -5.12 -9.15 18.29
C ASP A 112 -3.59 -9.14 18.21
N LEU A 113 -3.03 -9.04 17.02
CA LEU A 113 -1.59 -8.88 16.81
C LEU A 113 -1.04 -7.63 17.51
N HIS A 114 -1.72 -6.50 17.35
CA HIS A 114 -1.35 -5.25 18.03
C HIS A 114 -1.31 -5.41 19.55
N LYS A 115 -2.36 -5.97 20.15
CA LYS A 115 -2.42 -6.20 21.61
C LYS A 115 -1.30 -7.07 22.13
N ASN A 116 -0.95 -8.12 21.37
CA ASN A 116 -0.01 -9.14 21.81
C ASN A 116 1.46 -8.75 21.56
N GLU A 117 1.76 -8.07 20.44
CA GLU A 117 3.14 -7.87 19.99
C GLU A 117 3.51 -6.37 19.81
N TYR A 118 2.53 -5.48 19.63
CA TYR A 118 2.77 -4.10 19.20
C TYR A 118 2.01 -3.05 20.01
N SER A 119 1.67 -3.32 21.26
CA SER A 119 0.85 -2.45 22.12
C SER A 119 1.43 -1.03 22.33
N SER A 120 2.70 -0.81 22.01
CA SER A 120 3.34 0.52 22.07
C SER A 120 3.13 1.38 20.82
N VAL A 121 2.60 0.81 19.73
CA VAL A 121 2.28 1.54 18.50
C VAL A 121 0.85 2.08 18.61
N ASP A 122 0.60 3.30 18.17
CA ASP A 122 -0.76 3.84 18.09
C ASP A 122 -1.49 3.19 16.90
N LEU A 123 -2.57 2.44 17.18
CA LEU A 123 -3.39 1.77 16.17
C LEU A 123 -4.77 2.42 16.07
N GLU A 124 -5.11 2.85 14.87
CA GLU A 124 -6.44 3.31 14.50
C GLU A 124 -7.01 2.43 13.38
N HIS A 125 -8.26 1.97 13.51
CA HIS A 125 -8.98 1.35 12.42
C HIS A 125 -9.86 2.36 11.69
N ILE A 126 -9.76 2.39 10.36
CA ILE A 126 -10.51 3.32 9.52
C ILE A 126 -11.17 2.56 8.38
N LEU A 127 -12.44 2.86 8.08
CA LEU A 127 -13.08 2.29 6.89
C LEU A 127 -12.43 2.84 5.62
N ALA A 128 -12.20 1.99 4.62
CA ALA A 128 -11.45 2.32 3.42
C ALA A 128 -11.98 3.54 2.65
N ASP A 129 -13.32 3.69 2.57
CA ASP A 129 -13.96 4.86 1.98
C ASP A 129 -13.71 6.14 2.80
N ASN A 130 -13.76 6.06 4.13
CA ASN A 130 -13.38 7.18 4.97
C ASN A 130 -11.89 7.50 4.85
N CYS A 131 -11.01 6.48 4.77
CA CYS A 131 -9.58 6.67 4.53
C CYS A 131 -9.33 7.47 3.24
N ALA A 132 -10.00 7.10 2.14
CA ALA A 132 -9.92 7.82 0.87
C ALA A 132 -10.36 9.29 1.00
N MET A 133 -11.46 9.56 1.69
CA MET A 133 -11.92 10.93 1.96
C MET A 133 -10.92 11.71 2.81
N GLN A 134 -10.35 11.09 3.84
CA GLN A 134 -9.39 11.74 4.75
C GLN A 134 -8.04 11.98 4.08
N LEU A 135 -7.59 11.15 3.16
CA LEU A 135 -6.40 11.40 2.33
C LEU A 135 -6.51 12.73 1.57
N VAL A 136 -7.70 13.06 1.06
CA VAL A 136 -7.95 14.32 0.36
C VAL A 136 -8.19 15.49 1.32
N ARG A 137 -8.87 15.24 2.45
CA ARG A 137 -9.32 16.29 3.38
C ARG A 137 -8.24 16.71 4.37
N TYR A 138 -7.55 15.73 4.98
CA TYR A 138 -6.56 15.95 6.05
C TYR A 138 -5.50 14.83 6.02
N PRO A 139 -4.65 14.78 4.96
CA PRO A 139 -3.68 13.70 4.77
C PRO A 139 -2.62 13.62 5.88
N LYS A 140 -2.28 14.74 6.51
CA LYS A 140 -1.25 14.83 7.56
C LYS A 140 -1.57 14.06 8.86
N GLN A 141 -2.79 13.53 9.00
CA GLN A 141 -3.13 12.66 10.13
C GLN A 141 -2.53 11.26 10.02
N PHE A 142 -2.13 10.85 8.81
CA PHE A 142 -1.60 9.52 8.54
C PHE A 142 -0.07 9.48 8.62
N ASP A 143 0.45 8.38 9.13
CA ASP A 143 1.88 8.01 9.08
C ASP A 143 2.04 6.72 8.26
N VAL A 144 1.62 5.58 8.80
CA VAL A 144 1.58 4.30 8.08
C VAL A 144 0.12 3.88 7.88
N ILE A 145 -0.26 3.61 6.64
CA ILE A 145 -1.56 3.03 6.30
C ILE A 145 -1.34 1.56 5.96
N LEU A 146 -1.91 0.67 6.78
CA LEU A 146 -1.93 -0.78 6.54
C LEU A 146 -3.24 -1.17 5.87
N THR A 147 -3.20 -1.95 4.79
CA THR A 147 -4.41 -2.28 4.04
C THR A 147 -4.27 -3.55 3.20
N ASP A 148 -5.42 -4.11 2.80
CA ASP A 148 -5.52 -5.24 1.89
C ASP A 148 -5.07 -4.90 0.46
N ASN A 149 -5.10 -5.89 -0.41
CA ASN A 149 -4.61 -5.75 -1.78
C ASN A 149 -5.43 -4.72 -2.59
N LEU A 150 -6.75 -4.82 -2.59
CA LEU A 150 -7.62 -3.96 -3.40
C LEU A 150 -7.62 -2.52 -2.90
N PHE A 151 -7.89 -2.33 -1.60
CA PHE A 151 -7.91 -0.98 -1.04
C PHE A 151 -6.52 -0.36 -1.04
N GLY A 152 -5.45 -1.17 -0.92
CA GLY A 152 -4.08 -0.71 -1.01
C GLY A 152 -3.75 -0.12 -2.38
N ASP A 153 -4.26 -0.70 -3.45
CA ASP A 153 -4.14 -0.16 -4.79
C ASP A 153 -4.85 1.19 -4.90
N LEU A 154 -6.13 1.22 -4.58
CA LEU A 154 -6.96 2.43 -4.70
C LEU A 154 -6.46 3.59 -3.82
N LEU A 155 -6.09 3.29 -2.57
CA LEU A 155 -5.64 4.31 -1.61
C LEU A 155 -4.26 4.85 -1.97
N SER A 156 -3.35 4.01 -2.48
CA SER A 156 -2.03 4.48 -2.91
C SER A 156 -2.10 5.33 -4.19
N ASP A 157 -2.98 4.99 -5.13
CA ASP A 157 -3.21 5.81 -6.31
C ASP A 157 -3.85 7.17 -5.95
N THR A 158 -4.76 7.18 -4.96
CA THR A 158 -5.30 8.43 -4.39
C THR A 158 -4.19 9.25 -3.73
N ALA A 159 -3.34 8.61 -2.93
CA ALA A 159 -2.21 9.29 -2.28
C ALA A 159 -1.16 9.80 -3.28
N ALA A 160 -1.01 9.12 -4.42
CA ALA A 160 -0.17 9.55 -5.52
C ALA A 160 -0.52 10.96 -6.02
N MET A 161 -1.80 11.25 -6.11
CA MET A 161 -2.26 12.55 -6.58
C MET A 161 -1.91 13.68 -5.61
N LEU A 162 -1.65 13.38 -4.34
CA LEU A 162 -1.16 14.38 -3.37
C LEU A 162 0.24 14.88 -3.70
N THR A 163 1.07 14.04 -4.33
CA THR A 163 2.44 14.40 -4.74
C THR A 163 2.50 15.16 -6.07
N GLY A 164 1.38 15.27 -6.78
CA GLY A 164 1.25 15.97 -8.05
C GLY A 164 1.65 15.17 -9.29
N SER A 165 2.27 13.98 -9.15
CA SER A 165 2.66 13.15 -10.30
C SER A 165 2.93 11.71 -9.91
N LEU A 166 2.43 10.75 -10.73
CA LEU A 166 2.80 9.33 -10.64
C LEU A 166 4.29 9.09 -10.82
N GLY A 167 4.98 9.93 -11.59
CA GLY A 167 6.42 9.88 -11.81
C GLY A 167 7.28 10.20 -10.58
N MET A 168 6.64 10.49 -9.43
CA MET A 168 7.29 10.74 -8.14
C MET A 168 7.16 9.56 -7.17
N LEU A 169 6.47 8.49 -7.55
CA LEU A 169 6.13 7.40 -6.65
C LEU A 169 7.03 6.17 -6.86
N PRO A 170 7.96 5.93 -5.94
CA PRO A 170 8.68 4.67 -5.88
C PRO A 170 7.81 3.58 -5.24
N SER A 171 8.21 2.32 -5.42
CA SER A 171 7.68 1.22 -4.63
C SER A 171 8.74 0.17 -4.31
N ALA A 172 8.47 -0.59 -3.24
CA ALA A 172 9.23 -1.77 -2.87
C ALA A 172 8.26 -2.91 -2.56
N SER A 173 8.44 -4.06 -3.20
CA SER A 173 7.73 -5.29 -2.87
C SER A 173 8.68 -6.22 -2.13
N LEU A 174 8.35 -6.55 -0.89
CA LEU A 174 9.23 -7.27 0.03
C LEU A 174 8.69 -8.67 0.32
N GLY A 175 9.58 -9.66 0.27
CA GLY A 175 9.34 -11.03 0.73
C GLY A 175 9.72 -11.22 2.21
N PRO A 176 9.58 -12.46 2.73
CA PRO A 176 9.97 -12.79 4.09
C PRO A 176 11.47 -12.64 4.29
N VAL A 177 11.87 -12.25 5.50
CA VAL A 177 13.28 -12.27 5.90
C VAL A 177 13.71 -13.71 6.12
N LYS A 178 14.77 -14.13 5.47
CA LYS A 178 15.39 -15.45 5.61
C LYS A 178 16.25 -15.52 6.87
N GLU A 179 16.63 -16.73 7.29
CA GLU A 179 17.49 -16.95 8.46
C GLU A 179 18.84 -16.20 8.38
N ASN A 180 19.38 -16.01 7.19
CA ASN A 180 20.62 -15.25 6.97
C ASN A 180 20.43 -13.71 6.94
N GLY A 181 19.24 -13.22 7.29
CA GLY A 181 18.92 -11.78 7.30
C GLY A 181 18.59 -11.18 5.94
N THR A 182 18.72 -11.92 4.83
CA THR A 182 18.37 -11.42 3.49
C THR A 182 16.89 -11.66 3.18
N ARG A 183 16.35 -10.95 2.19
CA ARG A 183 14.99 -11.18 1.65
C ARG A 183 14.97 -11.04 0.13
N ALA A 184 14.02 -11.71 -0.52
CA ALA A 184 13.67 -11.37 -1.89
C ALA A 184 12.95 -10.02 -1.90
N ALA A 185 13.26 -9.18 -2.86
CA ALA A 185 12.60 -7.88 -3.01
C ALA A 185 12.61 -7.44 -4.47
N MET A 186 11.63 -6.61 -4.84
CA MET A 186 11.54 -5.95 -6.14
C MET A 186 11.31 -4.45 -5.90
N TYR A 187 12.05 -3.63 -6.62
CA TYR A 187 11.99 -2.17 -6.51
C TYR A 187 11.68 -1.58 -7.88
N GLU A 188 10.56 -0.90 -7.99
CA GLU A 188 10.09 -0.35 -9.25
C GLU A 188 9.24 0.92 -9.03
N PRO A 189 9.13 1.81 -10.03
CA PRO A 189 8.13 2.86 -10.02
C PRO A 189 6.72 2.27 -9.96
N VAL A 190 5.78 3.02 -9.37
CA VAL A 190 4.35 2.62 -9.35
C VAL A 190 3.72 2.73 -10.75
N HIS A 191 4.18 3.70 -11.56
CA HIS A 191 3.68 3.90 -12.93
C HIS A 191 4.10 2.79 -13.91
N GLY A 192 3.29 2.59 -14.95
CA GLY A 192 3.60 1.66 -16.05
C GLY A 192 4.73 2.15 -16.98
N SER A 193 5.01 1.38 -18.02
CA SER A 193 6.11 1.64 -18.98
C SER A 193 5.86 2.79 -19.95
N ALA A 194 4.62 3.28 -20.10
CA ALA A 194 4.20 4.38 -20.96
C ALA A 194 4.86 4.35 -22.37
N PRO A 195 4.65 3.29 -23.18
CA PRO A 195 5.33 3.10 -24.47
C PRO A 195 5.04 4.20 -25.48
N ASP A 196 3.93 4.91 -25.31
CA ASP A 196 3.48 6.04 -26.13
C ASP A 196 4.40 7.25 -26.06
N ILE A 197 5.15 7.43 -24.99
CA ILE A 197 6.13 8.50 -24.83
C ILE A 197 7.58 8.06 -24.95
N ALA A 198 7.82 6.79 -25.31
CA ALA A 198 9.18 6.26 -25.48
C ALA A 198 9.97 7.08 -26.52
N GLY A 199 11.23 7.41 -26.23
CA GLY A 199 12.09 8.20 -27.11
C GLY A 199 11.79 9.70 -27.20
N GLN A 200 10.78 10.20 -26.44
CA GLN A 200 10.38 11.62 -26.48
C GLN A 200 11.01 12.47 -25.38
N SER A 201 11.86 11.89 -24.53
CA SER A 201 12.50 12.57 -23.36
C SER A 201 11.48 13.26 -22.43
N LYS A 202 10.28 12.66 -22.26
CA LYS A 202 9.19 13.19 -21.42
C LYS A 202 9.06 12.48 -20.08
N ALA A 203 9.62 11.26 -19.94
CA ALA A 203 9.50 10.47 -18.72
C ALA A 203 10.23 11.14 -17.56
N ASN A 204 9.56 11.19 -16.39
CA ASN A 204 10.17 11.62 -15.14
C ASN A 204 10.95 10.45 -14.51
N PRO A 205 12.28 10.53 -14.31
CA PRO A 205 13.08 9.43 -13.78
C PRO A 205 13.05 9.33 -12.24
N LEU A 206 12.43 10.29 -11.53
CA LEU A 206 12.53 10.40 -10.08
C LEU A 206 11.98 9.18 -9.35
N ALA A 207 10.85 8.62 -9.81
CA ALA A 207 10.30 7.41 -9.20
C ALA A 207 11.27 6.22 -9.26
N MET A 208 12.01 6.05 -10.36
CA MET A 208 13.03 5.00 -10.49
C MET A 208 14.24 5.27 -9.58
N ILE A 209 14.72 6.51 -9.52
CA ILE A 209 15.84 6.91 -8.65
C ILE A 209 15.45 6.67 -7.17
N MET A 210 14.24 7.05 -6.78
CA MET A 210 13.73 6.83 -5.42
C MET A 210 13.50 5.33 -5.13
N SER A 211 13.07 4.54 -6.11
CA SER A 211 12.98 3.07 -5.97
C SER A 211 14.36 2.45 -5.72
N PHE A 212 15.41 2.95 -6.40
CA PHE A 212 16.78 2.55 -6.12
C PHE A 212 17.20 2.93 -4.69
N ALA A 213 16.85 4.13 -4.22
CA ALA A 213 17.11 4.53 -2.83
C ALA A 213 16.37 3.60 -1.82
N MET A 214 15.13 3.19 -2.12
CA MET A 214 14.44 2.18 -1.31
C MET A 214 15.17 0.84 -1.30
N MET A 215 15.78 0.42 -2.41
CA MET A 215 16.60 -0.79 -2.46
C MET A 215 17.80 -0.69 -1.50
N LEU A 216 18.50 0.42 -1.52
CA LEU A 216 19.62 0.66 -0.61
C LEU A 216 19.18 0.60 0.85
N LYS A 217 18.04 1.22 1.16
CA LYS A 217 17.48 1.26 2.51
C LYS A 217 17.00 -0.11 3.00
N TYR A 218 16.16 -0.81 2.23
CA TYR A 218 15.47 -2.01 2.72
C TYR A 218 16.20 -3.33 2.48
N SER A 219 17.14 -3.38 1.52
CA SER A 219 17.95 -4.58 1.25
C SER A 219 19.38 -4.50 1.73
N PHE A 220 19.94 -3.29 1.87
CA PHE A 220 21.34 -3.08 2.22
C PHE A 220 21.55 -2.28 3.52
N ASP A 221 20.45 -1.89 4.20
CA ASP A 221 20.47 -1.10 5.45
C ASP A 221 21.32 0.21 5.34
N MET A 222 21.30 0.80 4.16
CA MET A 222 21.98 2.08 3.88
C MET A 222 20.95 3.21 4.02
N GLN A 223 21.22 4.15 4.93
CA GLN A 223 20.39 5.34 5.17
C GLN A 223 20.88 6.56 4.40
#